data_6e870b6d053e2ba4fd9eb42cfdd41d08
#
_entry.id   6e870b6d053e2ba4fd9eb42cfdd41d08
#
_cell.length_a   1.000
_cell.length_b   1.000
_cell.length_c   1.000
_cell.angle_alpha   90.00
_cell.angle_beta   90.00
_cell.angle_gamma   90.00
#
_symmetry.space_group_name_H-M   'P 1'
#
loop_
_entity.id
_entity.type
_entity.pdbx_description
1 polymer ?
#
loop_
_entity_poly.entity_id
_entity_poly.type
_entity_poly.pdbx_seq_one_letter_code
_entity_poly.pdbx_strand_id
1 'polypeptide(L)'
;MIGGGGAAASNAPNRAFRGARRHCRPTPSLLPSLSHLGVGSVTRGTRRVPEKTAASPPAAAIAKRVCAPTLRRAMPPRQRAVVALETGGPAPDVTHTADGGCVASGGAQASSLALARVLLSCFLPAGFPDSVAPGYARYQLFDSLQGLCSYVRGVAASAALLRALGVGSAAATPLGAATQWVLRDATGMVASLVLASTARMDADAKAWRLAADVANDAALVLDAASPLLAGRAFAMAVVLSSIARALTGVAGGATRAALTAHFARAGNAADVAAKEGTQETAVTLVGMVLGWMLAKAGAASPRGAALLFAALTAAHVLLNVAALRCLVLPTLNQSRALIVLRCFAAGGAVPTPAAVAAVDPLTPPPLRFLLGPRPPHVLLGTSLAAVAEGAGCSVAELVAAAPAAAPYVAAPAPRGARVALAAGAAPADVLQGHVHGLLLAGACGPGLERPASAARWMARHWPALAAAAEGAGWALDRCALAPGDRRFVLGSGAEETKKAR
;
A
#
# COMPACT_ATOMS: atom_id res chain seq x y z
N MET A 1 41.83 -3.48 55.67
CA MET A 1 41.53 -4.57 56.62
C MET A 1 40.83 -5.64 55.74
N ILE A 2 41.65 -6.66 55.47
CA ILE A 2 41.55 -8.05 55.90
C ILE A 2 40.30 -8.70 55.33
N GLY A 3 40.29 -9.68 54.52
CA GLY A 3 41.06 -10.88 54.17
C GLY A 3 40.01 -11.76 53.47
N GLY A 4 40.19 -12.62 52.57
CA GLY A 4 41.18 -13.62 52.39
C GLY A 4 40.51 -14.97 52.21
N GLY A 5 40.88 -15.71 51.21
CA GLY A 5 40.75 -17.17 51.07
C GLY A 5 39.49 -17.69 50.36
N GLY A 6 39.51 -18.65 49.49
CA GLY A 6 40.54 -19.60 49.07
C GLY A 6 39.87 -20.64 48.16
N ALA A 7 40.65 -21.19 47.30
CA ALA A 7 40.35 -22.20 46.29
C ALA A 7 39.89 -23.55 46.85
N ALA A 8 39.16 -24.33 46.03
CA ALA A 8 39.38 -25.77 45.89
C ALA A 8 38.68 -26.33 44.63
N ALA A 9 39.49 -26.98 43.86
CA ALA A 9 39.11 -27.83 42.72
C ALA A 9 38.70 -29.22 43.18
N SER A 10 37.84 -29.93 42.48
CA SER A 10 37.89 -31.39 42.32
C SER A 10 36.99 -31.88 41.18
N ASN A 11 37.62 -32.36 40.11
CA ASN A 11 37.59 -33.69 39.53
C ASN A 11 36.23 -34.33 39.15
N ALA A 12 36.22 -34.63 37.85
CA ALA A 12 35.35 -35.56 37.18
C ALA A 12 35.42 -37.01 37.71
N PRO A 13 34.49 -37.88 37.30
CA PRO A 13 34.89 -38.77 36.20
C PRO A 13 33.81 -39.16 35.15
N ASN A 14 34.33 -39.38 33.97
CA ASN A 14 33.90 -40.21 32.86
C ASN A 14 33.08 -41.44 33.25
N ARG A 15 31.93 -41.65 32.52
CA ARG A 15 31.49 -43.02 32.14
C ARG A 15 30.95 -43.04 30.75
N ALA A 16 31.65 -43.80 29.95
CA ALA A 16 31.32 -44.25 28.62
C ALA A 16 30.05 -45.13 28.61
N PHE A 17 29.19 -44.95 27.57
CA PHE A 17 28.36 -46.03 27.10
C PHE A 17 28.52 -46.17 25.58
N ARG A 18 29.05 -47.34 25.18
CA ARG A 18 29.18 -47.85 23.82
C ARG A 18 27.81 -48.35 23.33
N GLY A 19 27.55 -48.11 22.04
CA GLY A 19 26.95 -49.11 21.18
C GLY A 19 25.52 -48.92 20.77
N ALA A 20 25.33 -48.46 19.54
CA ALA A 20 24.50 -49.13 18.55
C ALA A 20 24.59 -48.38 17.20
N ARG A 21 25.39 -48.95 16.29
CA ARG A 21 25.33 -48.58 14.86
C ARG A 21 24.01 -49.13 14.30
N ARG A 22 23.16 -48.26 13.75
CA ARG A 22 22.21 -48.66 12.71
C ARG A 22 22.41 -47.76 11.50
N HIS A 23 22.64 -48.39 10.38
CA HIS A 23 22.73 -47.81 9.06
C HIS A 23 21.41 -47.10 8.70
N CYS A 24 21.49 -45.83 8.37
CA CYS A 24 20.51 -45.16 7.53
C CYS A 24 21.23 -44.57 6.31
N ARG A 25 20.75 -44.96 5.14
CA ARG A 25 21.20 -44.51 3.83
C ARG A 25 20.89 -43.02 3.65
N PRO A 26 21.72 -42.28 2.89
CA PRO A 26 21.42 -40.89 2.56
C PRO A 26 20.37 -40.81 1.43
N THR A 27 19.34 -39.99 1.64
CA THR A 27 18.41 -39.53 0.63
C THR A 27 19.02 -38.38 -0.16
N PRO A 28 18.78 -38.25 -1.47
CA PRO A 28 19.45 -37.28 -2.32
C PRO A 28 18.85 -35.86 -2.16
N SER A 29 19.76 -34.91 -2.08
CA SER A 29 19.53 -33.48 -2.15
C SER A 29 18.95 -33.05 -3.49
N LEU A 30 17.77 -32.40 -3.47
CA LEU A 30 17.22 -31.67 -4.61
C LEU A 30 17.58 -30.18 -4.45
N LEU A 31 18.66 -29.79 -5.11
CA LEU A 31 18.93 -28.39 -5.48
C LEU A 31 19.19 -28.41 -7.00
N PRO A 32 18.44 -27.69 -7.84
CA PRO A 32 18.81 -27.50 -9.23
C PRO A 32 19.81 -26.37 -9.37
N SER A 33 21.00 -26.72 -9.86
CA SER A 33 22.02 -25.80 -10.32
C SER A 33 21.58 -25.07 -11.61
N LEU A 34 21.63 -23.74 -11.60
CA LEU A 34 21.59 -22.91 -12.80
C LEU A 34 22.97 -22.89 -13.47
N SER A 35 23.13 -23.65 -14.53
CA SER A 35 24.14 -23.40 -15.55
C SER A 35 23.75 -24.08 -16.87
N HIS A 36 23.97 -23.34 -17.97
CA HIS A 36 23.80 -23.66 -19.38
C HIS A 36 22.56 -23.16 -20.11
N LEU A 37 22.66 -21.91 -20.56
CA LEU A 37 22.03 -21.45 -21.79
C LEU A 37 22.87 -22.00 -22.97
N GLY A 38 22.45 -23.12 -23.54
CA GLY A 38 22.96 -23.67 -24.78
C GLY A 38 22.02 -23.29 -25.93
N VAL A 39 22.55 -22.57 -26.91
CA VAL A 39 21.91 -22.31 -28.20
C VAL A 39 21.89 -23.65 -28.98
N GLY A 40 20.69 -24.20 -29.19
CA GLY A 40 20.47 -25.39 -29.99
C GLY A 40 19.57 -25.13 -31.18
N SER A 41 20.11 -25.30 -32.38
CA SER A 41 19.42 -25.24 -33.67
C SER A 41 18.33 -26.32 -33.76
N VAL A 42 17.11 -25.93 -34.16
CA VAL A 42 16.00 -26.86 -34.43
C VAL A 42 15.89 -27.09 -35.93
N THR A 43 16.17 -28.29 -36.33
CA THR A 43 15.91 -28.86 -37.66
C THR A 43 14.43 -29.21 -37.81
N ARG A 44 13.92 -28.96 -39.01
CA ARG A 44 12.58 -29.16 -39.53
C ARG A 44 12.02 -30.58 -39.30
N GLY A 45 10.75 -30.62 -38.87
CA GLY A 45 9.85 -31.76 -39.04
C GLY A 45 8.48 -31.31 -39.49
N THR A 46 8.14 -31.53 -40.76
CA THR A 46 6.91 -31.14 -41.43
C THR A 46 5.76 -32.08 -41.07
N ARG A 47 4.63 -31.52 -40.56
CA ARG A 47 3.32 -32.15 -40.70
C ARG A 47 2.30 -31.09 -41.09
N ARG A 48 1.76 -31.24 -42.34
CA ARG A 48 0.74 -30.39 -42.90
C ARG A 48 -0.62 -30.69 -42.27
N VAL A 49 -1.31 -29.63 -41.87
CA VAL A 49 -2.77 -29.57 -41.67
C VAL A 49 -3.26 -28.37 -42.50
N PRO A 50 -4.31 -28.51 -43.27
CA PRO A 50 -4.76 -27.43 -44.17
C PRO A 50 -5.65 -26.46 -43.41
N GLU A 51 -5.15 -25.25 -43.18
CA GLU A 51 -5.89 -24.15 -42.58
C GLU A 51 -6.31 -23.17 -43.69
N LYS A 52 -7.60 -23.12 -43.96
CA LYS A 52 -8.20 -22.05 -44.71
C LYS A 52 -8.39 -20.86 -43.77
N THR A 53 -7.41 -19.97 -43.73
CA THR A 53 -7.55 -18.66 -43.09
C THR A 53 -7.54 -17.59 -44.18
N ALA A 54 -8.65 -16.89 -44.29
CA ALA A 54 -8.72 -15.65 -45.04
C ALA A 54 -7.83 -14.64 -44.36
N ALA A 55 -6.72 -14.30 -45.00
CA ALA A 55 -5.78 -13.28 -44.49
C ALA A 55 -6.42 -11.91 -44.61
N SER A 56 -6.64 -11.25 -43.50
CA SER A 56 -6.91 -9.81 -43.45
C SER A 56 -5.64 -9.06 -43.91
N PRO A 57 -5.76 -8.09 -44.82
CA PRO A 57 -4.60 -7.34 -45.28
C PRO A 57 -4.00 -6.48 -44.15
N PRO A 58 -2.67 -6.27 -44.09
CA PRO A 58 -2.04 -5.46 -43.07
C PRO A 58 -2.51 -4.00 -43.13
N ALA A 59 -2.73 -3.39 -41.97
CA ALA A 59 -3.24 -2.02 -41.79
C ALA A 59 -2.50 -0.94 -42.61
N ALA A 60 -1.25 -1.17 -42.95
CA ALA A 60 -0.46 -0.30 -43.81
C ALA A 60 -0.92 -0.24 -45.28
N ALA A 61 -1.60 -1.28 -45.76
CA ALA A 61 -2.14 -1.31 -47.13
C ALA A 61 -3.46 -0.54 -47.25
N ILE A 62 -4.22 -0.44 -46.17
CA ILE A 62 -5.48 0.32 -46.13
C ILE A 62 -5.19 1.82 -46.11
N ALA A 63 -4.17 2.26 -45.36
CA ALA A 63 -3.79 3.66 -45.31
C ALA A 63 -3.30 4.25 -46.67
N LYS A 64 -2.71 3.41 -47.53
CA LYS A 64 -2.22 3.87 -48.85
C LYS A 64 -3.32 3.96 -49.95
N ARG A 65 -4.50 3.37 -49.72
CA ARG A 65 -5.61 3.47 -50.70
C ARG A 65 -6.57 4.62 -50.42
N VAL A 66 -6.56 5.20 -49.24
CA VAL A 66 -7.51 6.24 -48.82
C VAL A 66 -7.01 7.67 -49.08
N CYS A 67 -5.71 7.86 -49.32
CA CYS A 67 -5.15 9.19 -49.58
C CYS A 67 -4.35 9.27 -50.90
N ALA A 68 -5.01 9.05 -52.04
CA ALA A 68 -4.50 9.54 -53.36
C ALA A 68 -5.08 10.93 -53.60
N PRO A 69 -4.27 11.99 -53.78
CA PRO A 69 -4.83 13.32 -54.08
C PRO A 69 -5.32 13.38 -55.49
N THR A 70 -6.63 13.26 -55.68
CA THR A 70 -7.24 13.72 -56.94
C THR A 70 -7.29 15.24 -56.93
N LEU A 71 -6.39 15.87 -57.68
CA LEU A 71 -6.47 17.27 -58.07
C LEU A 71 -7.79 17.57 -58.74
N ARG A 72 -8.78 18.05 -57.97
CA ARG A 72 -10.00 18.66 -58.50
C ARG A 72 -9.93 20.18 -58.28
N ARG A 73 -10.19 20.91 -59.40
CA ARG A 73 -10.36 22.36 -59.51
C ARG A 73 -11.14 22.94 -58.32
N ALA A 74 -10.66 24.07 -57.81
CA ALA A 74 -11.30 24.84 -56.74
C ALA A 74 -12.71 25.27 -57.15
N MET A 75 -13.70 24.77 -56.46
CA MET A 75 -15.05 25.33 -56.35
C MET A 75 -15.16 26.17 -55.08
N PRO A 76 -16.01 27.24 -55.05
CA PRO A 76 -16.20 28.06 -53.86
C PRO A 76 -16.72 27.25 -52.70
N PRO A 77 -16.45 27.66 -51.43
CA PRO A 77 -16.74 26.85 -50.25
C PRO A 77 -18.25 26.71 -50.01
N ARG A 78 -18.84 25.67 -50.57
CA ARG A 78 -20.09 25.14 -50.02
C ARG A 78 -19.76 24.56 -48.67
N GLN A 79 -20.59 24.88 -47.64
CA GLN A 79 -20.49 24.27 -46.33
C GLN A 79 -20.56 22.75 -46.49
N ARG A 80 -19.41 22.09 -46.36
CA ARG A 80 -19.31 20.63 -46.44
C ARG A 80 -19.94 20.05 -45.18
N ALA A 81 -20.95 19.23 -45.33
CA ALA A 81 -21.53 18.54 -44.17
C ALA A 81 -20.49 17.61 -43.56
N VAL A 82 -20.19 17.80 -42.28
CA VAL A 82 -19.32 16.93 -41.50
C VAL A 82 -20.08 15.66 -41.20
N VAL A 83 -19.54 14.51 -41.58
CA VAL A 83 -20.15 13.19 -41.36
C VAL A 83 -19.59 12.53 -40.10
N ALA A 84 -18.32 12.71 -39.85
CA ALA A 84 -17.65 12.20 -38.64
C ALA A 84 -16.45 13.05 -38.28
N LEU A 85 -16.19 13.12 -36.98
CA LEU A 85 -15.00 13.76 -36.40
C LEU A 85 -14.27 12.71 -35.56
N GLU A 86 -13.06 12.36 -35.95
CA GLU A 86 -12.18 11.52 -35.16
C GLU A 86 -11.34 12.41 -34.26
N THR A 87 -11.54 12.30 -32.94
CA THR A 87 -10.83 13.08 -31.94
C THR A 87 -10.21 12.15 -30.90
N GLY A 88 -9.08 12.56 -30.35
CA GLY A 88 -8.40 11.81 -29.28
C GLY A 88 -7.18 11.02 -29.80
N GLY A 89 -6.20 10.84 -28.91
CA GLY A 89 -4.91 10.25 -29.24
C GLY A 89 -3.87 11.25 -29.71
N PRO A 90 -2.64 10.78 -30.02
CA PRO A 90 -1.53 11.64 -30.43
C PRO A 90 -1.62 12.13 -31.87
N ALA A 91 -2.52 11.55 -32.69
CA ALA A 91 -2.74 11.99 -34.07
C ALA A 91 -3.61 13.25 -34.13
N PRO A 92 -3.44 14.12 -35.17
CA PRO A 92 -4.32 15.27 -35.36
C PRO A 92 -5.77 14.83 -35.59
N ASP A 93 -6.73 15.62 -35.09
CA ASP A 93 -8.14 15.37 -35.31
C ASP A 93 -8.46 15.34 -36.81
N VAL A 94 -9.20 14.34 -37.26
CA VAL A 94 -9.56 14.16 -38.67
C VAL A 94 -11.05 14.39 -38.82
N THR A 95 -11.41 15.34 -39.67
CA THR A 95 -12.82 15.61 -40.06
C THR A 95 -13.14 14.91 -41.36
N HIS A 96 -14.08 14.01 -41.35
CA HIS A 96 -14.64 13.35 -42.53
C HIS A 96 -15.82 14.17 -43.08
N THR A 97 -15.80 14.44 -44.35
CA THR A 97 -16.88 15.19 -45.01
C THR A 97 -17.72 14.28 -45.92
N ALA A 98 -18.97 14.62 -46.16
CA ALA A 98 -19.93 13.80 -46.93
C ALA A 98 -19.50 13.55 -48.37
N ASP A 99 -18.57 14.31 -48.93
CA ASP A 99 -18.00 14.14 -50.26
C ASP A 99 -16.79 13.18 -50.30
N GLY A 100 -16.54 12.46 -49.18
CA GLY A 100 -15.42 11.51 -49.06
C GLY A 100 -14.05 12.16 -48.80
N GLY A 101 -14.01 13.46 -48.48
CA GLY A 101 -12.80 14.18 -48.12
C GLY A 101 -12.45 13.98 -46.68
N CYS A 102 -11.15 13.89 -46.36
CA CYS A 102 -10.60 13.96 -45.02
C CYS A 102 -9.81 15.24 -44.85
N VAL A 103 -10.13 16.03 -43.84
CA VAL A 103 -9.37 17.23 -43.46
C VAL A 103 -8.75 16.99 -42.13
N ALA A 104 -7.41 16.88 -42.09
CA ALA A 104 -6.67 16.88 -40.83
C ALA A 104 -6.53 18.33 -40.37
N SER A 105 -7.01 18.65 -39.19
CA SER A 105 -6.81 19.95 -38.57
C SER A 105 -5.38 20.04 -38.04
N GLY A 106 -4.48 20.74 -38.70
CA GLY A 106 -3.16 20.91 -38.14
C GLY A 106 -2.13 21.67 -39.01
N GLY A 107 -1.98 22.94 -38.69
CA GLY A 107 -0.73 23.73 -38.91
C GLY A 107 0.26 23.52 -37.76
N ALA A 108 1.36 24.32 -37.73
CA ALA A 108 2.42 24.23 -36.70
C ALA A 108 1.93 24.28 -35.24
N GLN A 109 0.76 24.87 -34.96
CA GLN A 109 0.10 24.84 -33.66
C GLN A 109 -0.43 23.44 -33.29
N ALA A 110 -0.86 22.63 -34.28
CA ALA A 110 -1.31 21.27 -34.02
C ALA A 110 -0.15 20.33 -33.66
N SER A 111 1.05 20.58 -34.15
CA SER A 111 2.25 19.80 -33.79
C SER A 111 2.70 20.06 -32.37
N SER A 112 2.61 21.29 -31.85
CA SER A 112 2.92 21.60 -30.44
C SER A 112 1.88 21.06 -29.49
N LEU A 113 0.60 21.11 -29.84
CA LEU A 113 -0.49 20.52 -29.07
C LEU A 113 -0.41 18.97 -29.07
N ALA A 114 -0.03 18.38 -30.21
CA ALA A 114 0.20 16.94 -30.29
C ALA A 114 1.35 16.50 -29.39
N LEU A 115 2.47 17.21 -29.39
CA LEU A 115 3.59 16.94 -28.49
C LEU A 115 3.20 17.10 -27.02
N ALA A 116 2.46 18.16 -26.66
CA ALA A 116 1.96 18.36 -25.31
C ALA A 116 1.01 17.23 -24.88
N ARG A 117 0.11 16.75 -25.76
CA ARG A 117 -0.75 15.60 -25.50
C ARG A 117 0.06 14.32 -25.29
N VAL A 118 1.07 14.06 -26.11
CA VAL A 118 1.97 12.90 -25.94
C VAL A 118 2.69 12.98 -24.60
N LEU A 119 3.26 14.13 -24.24
CA LEU A 119 3.92 14.32 -22.94
C LEU A 119 2.94 14.13 -21.78
N LEU A 120 1.74 14.71 -21.84
CA LEU A 120 0.71 14.52 -20.82
C LEU A 120 0.28 13.06 -20.70
N SER A 121 0.18 12.34 -21.83
CA SER A 121 -0.18 10.91 -21.83
C SER A 121 0.89 10.02 -21.18
N CYS A 122 2.14 10.49 -21.04
CA CYS A 122 3.17 9.79 -20.26
C CYS A 122 2.90 9.88 -18.75
N PHE A 123 2.22 10.92 -18.28
CA PHE A 123 2.06 11.22 -16.86
C PHE A 123 0.63 11.05 -16.34
N LEU A 124 -0.39 11.06 -17.20
CA LEU A 124 -1.79 10.96 -16.80
C LEU A 124 -2.41 9.66 -17.33
N PRO A 125 -3.26 8.98 -16.52
CA PRO A 125 -3.98 7.80 -16.95
C PRO A 125 -4.89 8.07 -18.16
N ALA A 126 -5.07 7.05 -19.00
CA ALA A 126 -5.97 7.13 -20.14
C ALA A 126 -7.40 7.47 -19.67
N GLY A 127 -8.06 8.39 -20.37
CA GLY A 127 -9.39 8.88 -20.00
C GLY A 127 -9.41 9.80 -18.77
N PHE A 128 -8.27 10.34 -18.34
CA PHE A 128 -8.24 11.38 -17.29
C PHE A 128 -9.04 12.61 -17.75
N PRO A 129 -9.86 13.24 -16.85
CA PRO A 129 -10.02 12.98 -15.41
C PRO A 129 -11.05 11.91 -15.04
N ASP A 130 -11.91 11.44 -15.96
CA ASP A 130 -13.09 10.64 -15.66
C ASP A 130 -12.74 9.19 -15.26
N SER A 131 -11.58 8.70 -15.69
CA SER A 131 -11.08 7.35 -15.40
C SER A 131 -10.51 7.17 -14.00
N VAL A 132 -10.38 8.26 -13.23
CA VAL A 132 -9.80 8.25 -11.88
C VAL A 132 -10.74 8.84 -10.83
N ALA A 133 -10.51 8.49 -9.57
CA ALA A 133 -11.28 9.05 -8.46
C ALA A 133 -10.99 10.54 -8.25
N PRO A 134 -11.98 11.33 -7.78
CA PRO A 134 -11.80 12.74 -7.46
C PRO A 134 -10.63 12.94 -6.49
N GLY A 135 -9.85 14.01 -6.71
CA GLY A 135 -8.69 14.32 -5.89
C GLY A 135 -7.38 13.72 -6.38
N TYR A 136 -7.39 12.85 -7.41
CA TYR A 136 -6.18 12.24 -7.98
C TYR A 136 -5.09 13.27 -8.31
N ALA A 137 -5.40 14.27 -9.11
CA ALA A 137 -4.41 15.27 -9.53
C ALA A 137 -3.81 16.06 -8.35
N ARG A 138 -4.65 16.41 -7.35
CA ARG A 138 -4.16 17.10 -6.14
C ARG A 138 -3.26 16.19 -5.32
N TYR A 139 -3.65 14.93 -5.14
CA TYR A 139 -2.83 13.96 -4.45
C TYR A 139 -1.48 13.80 -5.15
N GLN A 140 -1.46 13.57 -6.46
CA GLN A 140 -0.24 13.38 -7.24
C GLN A 140 0.68 14.61 -7.22
N LEU A 141 0.12 15.82 -7.22
CA LEU A 141 0.90 17.04 -7.09
C LEU A 141 1.64 17.07 -5.73
N PHE A 142 0.93 16.88 -4.63
CA PHE A 142 1.55 16.90 -3.30
C PHE A 142 2.50 15.72 -3.09
N ASP A 143 2.16 14.53 -3.59
CA ASP A 143 3.00 13.33 -3.54
C ASP A 143 4.29 13.52 -4.35
N SER A 144 4.22 14.16 -5.52
CA SER A 144 5.40 14.51 -6.32
C SER A 144 6.30 15.55 -5.62
N LEU A 145 5.72 16.57 -5.02
CA LEU A 145 6.48 17.61 -4.31
C LEU A 145 7.15 17.05 -3.04
N GLN A 146 6.46 16.20 -2.26
CA GLN A 146 7.08 15.55 -1.11
C GLN A 146 8.18 14.58 -1.56
N GLY A 147 7.95 13.82 -2.63
CA GLY A 147 8.95 12.94 -3.23
C GLY A 147 10.21 13.71 -3.63
N LEU A 148 10.06 14.89 -4.26
CA LEU A 148 11.18 15.75 -4.61
C LEU A 148 12.01 16.14 -3.38
N CYS A 149 11.35 16.57 -2.28
CA CYS A 149 12.03 16.87 -1.01
C CYS A 149 12.79 15.65 -0.48
N SER A 150 12.21 14.46 -0.58
CA SER A 150 12.83 13.22 -0.13
C SER A 150 14.07 12.86 -0.97
N TYR A 151 13.97 12.91 -2.30
CA TYR A 151 15.10 12.59 -3.19
C TYR A 151 16.26 13.56 -3.06
N VAL A 152 16.00 14.87 -2.96
CA VAL A 152 17.04 15.88 -2.73
C VAL A 152 17.82 15.59 -1.45
N ARG A 153 17.12 15.30 -0.34
CA ARG A 153 17.75 14.95 0.93
C ARG A 153 18.45 13.60 0.88
N GLY A 154 17.87 12.65 0.15
CA GLY A 154 18.40 11.29 0.00
C GLY A 154 19.82 11.26 -0.56
N VAL A 155 20.10 12.08 -1.58
CA VAL A 155 21.47 12.22 -2.14
C VAL A 155 22.44 12.79 -1.09
N ALA A 156 22.03 13.84 -0.36
CA ALA A 156 22.86 14.46 0.67
C ALA A 156 23.13 13.49 1.84
N ALA A 157 22.11 12.76 2.31
CA ALA A 157 22.24 11.76 3.34
C ALA A 157 23.13 10.59 2.91
N SER A 158 22.99 10.11 1.67
CA SER A 158 23.85 9.07 1.12
C SER A 158 25.30 9.51 1.05
N ALA A 159 25.57 10.74 0.61
CA ALA A 159 26.93 11.30 0.59
C ALA A 159 27.53 11.43 2.00
N ALA A 160 26.72 11.75 3.01
CA ALA A 160 27.16 11.80 4.41
C ALA A 160 27.48 10.38 4.93
N LEU A 161 26.61 9.42 4.67
CA LEU A 161 26.84 8.03 5.09
C LEU A 161 28.08 7.43 4.43
N LEU A 162 28.29 7.65 3.14
CA LEU A 162 29.49 7.18 2.45
C LEU A 162 30.78 7.76 3.06
N ARG A 163 30.77 9.03 3.44
CA ARG A 163 31.89 9.65 4.18
C ARG A 163 32.11 8.99 5.54
N ALA A 164 31.04 8.69 6.29
CA ALA A 164 31.12 8.01 7.59
C ALA A 164 31.66 6.56 7.47
N LEU A 165 31.38 5.91 6.35
CA LEU A 165 31.93 4.58 6.00
C LEU A 165 33.40 4.65 5.54
N GLY A 166 33.98 5.85 5.46
CA GLY A 166 35.37 6.06 5.08
C GLY A 166 35.63 6.02 3.57
N VAL A 167 34.60 6.08 2.74
CA VAL A 167 34.76 6.14 1.27
C VAL A 167 35.57 7.39 0.92
N GLY A 168 36.71 7.19 0.23
CA GLY A 168 37.70 8.23 -0.07
C GLY A 168 38.79 8.43 0.97
N SER A 169 38.80 7.65 2.05
CA SER A 169 39.86 7.62 3.08
C SER A 169 40.89 6.55 2.75
N ALA A 170 42.18 6.86 2.85
CA ALA A 170 43.26 5.90 2.68
C ALA A 170 43.27 4.78 3.75
N ALA A 171 42.61 5.01 4.90
CA ALA A 171 42.50 4.04 5.99
C ALA A 171 41.32 3.09 5.88
N ALA A 172 40.39 3.32 4.96
CA ALA A 172 39.22 2.47 4.78
C ALA A 172 39.58 1.18 4.06
N THR A 173 39.20 0.05 4.62
CA THR A 173 39.38 -1.26 3.95
C THR A 173 38.10 -1.61 3.19
N PRO A 174 38.21 -2.17 1.94
CA PRO A 174 37.05 -2.63 1.17
C PRO A 174 36.22 -3.66 1.95
N LEU A 175 36.86 -4.54 2.74
CA LEU A 175 36.15 -5.53 3.56
C LEU A 175 35.34 -4.88 4.70
N GLY A 176 35.88 -3.85 5.34
CA GLY A 176 35.15 -3.11 6.37
C GLY A 176 33.89 -2.44 5.84
N ALA A 177 33.99 -1.78 4.68
CA ALA A 177 32.84 -1.20 3.98
C ALA A 177 31.80 -2.27 3.58
N ALA A 178 32.25 -3.38 2.99
CA ALA A 178 31.38 -4.49 2.60
C ALA A 178 30.65 -5.09 3.81
N THR A 179 31.33 -5.27 4.94
CA THR A 179 30.72 -5.78 6.19
C THR A 179 29.60 -4.86 6.69
N GLN A 180 29.80 -3.55 6.65
CA GLN A 180 28.75 -2.57 7.02
C GLN A 180 27.56 -2.62 6.08
N TRP A 181 27.79 -2.76 4.76
CA TRP A 181 26.72 -2.95 3.79
C TRP A 181 25.91 -4.22 4.05
N VAL A 182 26.58 -5.35 4.27
CA VAL A 182 25.92 -6.62 4.60
C VAL A 182 25.11 -6.50 5.88
N LEU A 183 25.64 -5.88 6.93
CA LEU A 183 24.91 -5.66 8.19
C LEU A 183 23.64 -4.81 7.95
N ARG A 184 23.77 -3.72 7.19
CA ARG A 184 22.67 -2.84 6.84
C ARG A 184 21.57 -3.57 6.07
N ASP A 185 21.94 -4.24 4.98
CA ASP A 185 21.00 -4.91 4.10
C ASP A 185 20.34 -6.11 4.78
N ALA A 186 21.11 -6.94 5.51
CA ALA A 186 20.58 -8.07 6.27
C ALA A 186 19.57 -7.60 7.34
N THR A 187 19.89 -6.54 8.08
CA THR A 187 18.98 -5.95 9.07
C THR A 187 17.69 -5.48 8.40
N GLY A 188 17.78 -4.78 7.27
CA GLY A 188 16.62 -4.32 6.49
C GLY A 188 15.76 -5.48 5.99
N MET A 189 16.36 -6.53 5.46
CA MET A 189 15.66 -7.73 4.98
C MET A 189 14.91 -8.44 6.12
N VAL A 190 15.55 -8.69 7.26
CA VAL A 190 14.93 -9.31 8.42
C VAL A 190 13.78 -8.46 8.95
N ALA A 191 13.99 -7.15 9.09
CA ALA A 191 12.93 -6.22 9.50
C ALA A 191 11.74 -6.23 8.54
N SER A 192 11.98 -6.27 7.23
CA SER A 192 10.93 -6.35 6.20
C SER A 192 10.10 -7.63 6.31
N LEU A 193 10.75 -8.78 6.54
CA LEU A 193 10.05 -10.06 6.74
C LEU A 193 9.15 -10.03 7.98
N VAL A 194 9.65 -9.51 9.09
CA VAL A 194 8.87 -9.38 10.33
C VAL A 194 7.69 -8.43 10.15
N LEU A 195 7.92 -7.25 9.55
CA LEU A 195 6.86 -6.27 9.32
C LEU A 195 5.78 -6.79 8.36
N ALA A 196 6.17 -7.46 7.27
CA ALA A 196 5.23 -8.03 6.31
C ALA A 196 4.35 -9.12 6.92
N SER A 197 4.88 -9.89 7.90
CA SER A 197 4.13 -10.97 8.55
C SER A 197 3.14 -10.48 9.62
N THR A 198 3.29 -9.25 10.13
CA THR A 198 2.56 -8.80 11.32
C THR A 198 1.55 -7.69 11.06
N ALA A 199 1.66 -6.93 10.00
CA ALA A 199 0.88 -5.71 9.80
C ALA A 199 -0.05 -5.79 8.58
N ARG A 200 -1.35 -5.49 8.81
CA ARG A 200 -2.35 -5.26 7.74
C ARG A 200 -2.49 -3.77 7.50
N MET A 201 -1.54 -3.24 6.72
CA MET A 201 -1.34 -1.80 6.55
C MET A 201 -2.33 -1.18 5.55
N ASP A 202 -2.95 -1.99 4.70
CA ASP A 202 -3.96 -1.61 3.72
C ASP A 202 -5.25 -1.05 4.36
N ALA A 203 -5.62 -1.56 5.53
CA ALA A 203 -6.83 -1.14 6.24
C ALA A 203 -6.77 0.34 6.72
N ASP A 204 -5.62 0.79 7.18
CA ASP A 204 -5.37 2.17 7.63
C ASP A 204 -4.37 2.88 6.68
N ALA A 205 -4.60 2.78 5.36
CA ALA A 205 -3.65 3.20 4.33
C ALA A 205 -3.11 4.64 4.51
N LYS A 206 -3.94 5.62 4.89
CA LYS A 206 -3.47 6.99 5.14
C LYS A 206 -2.46 7.06 6.28
N ALA A 207 -2.76 6.42 7.39
CA ALA A 207 -1.91 6.45 8.58
C ALA A 207 -0.58 5.73 8.36
N TRP A 208 -0.62 4.56 7.71
CA TRP A 208 0.58 3.81 7.38
C TRP A 208 1.43 4.46 6.28
N ARG A 209 0.79 5.18 5.32
CA ARG A 209 1.54 5.97 4.34
C ARG A 209 2.34 7.07 5.03
N LEU A 210 1.72 7.85 5.93
CA LEU A 210 2.44 8.87 6.69
C LEU A 210 3.54 8.26 7.56
N ALA A 211 3.27 7.12 8.21
CA ALA A 211 4.27 6.43 9.02
C ALA A 211 5.47 5.97 8.18
N ALA A 212 5.24 5.47 6.95
CA ALA A 212 6.29 5.10 6.02
C ALA A 212 7.20 6.30 5.68
N ASP A 213 6.58 7.44 5.39
CA ASP A 213 7.31 8.64 4.99
C ASP A 213 8.06 9.28 6.17
N VAL A 214 7.48 9.28 7.38
CA VAL A 214 8.17 9.71 8.61
C VAL A 214 9.31 8.75 8.97
N ALA A 215 9.14 7.45 8.76
CA ALA A 215 10.23 6.48 8.93
C ALA A 215 11.36 6.71 7.93
N ASN A 216 11.04 7.03 6.68
CA ASN A 216 12.04 7.44 5.69
C ASN A 216 12.78 8.71 6.12
N ASP A 217 12.08 9.70 6.67
CA ASP A 217 12.71 10.91 7.21
C ASP A 217 13.67 10.58 8.35
N ALA A 218 13.28 9.71 9.28
CA ALA A 218 14.14 9.27 10.38
C ALA A 218 15.39 8.55 9.84
N ALA A 219 15.24 7.70 8.83
CA ALA A 219 16.38 7.02 8.20
C ALA A 219 17.34 8.03 7.54
N LEU A 220 16.81 9.02 6.80
CA LEU A 220 17.63 10.05 6.16
C LEU A 220 18.35 10.94 7.18
N VAL A 221 17.71 11.27 8.29
CA VAL A 221 18.34 12.02 9.40
C VAL A 221 19.47 11.22 10.02
N LEU A 222 19.26 9.93 10.31
CA LEU A 222 20.30 9.06 10.87
C LEU A 222 21.49 8.91 9.92
N ASP A 223 21.23 8.72 8.62
CA ASP A 223 22.28 8.64 7.60
C ASP A 223 23.05 9.98 7.46
N ALA A 224 22.35 11.11 7.50
CA ALA A 224 22.97 12.44 7.42
C ALA A 224 23.80 12.76 8.68
N ALA A 225 23.37 12.31 9.85
CA ALA A 225 24.08 12.48 11.11
C ALA A 225 25.24 11.48 11.31
N SER A 226 25.32 10.44 10.49
CA SER A 226 26.28 9.34 10.65
C SER A 226 27.75 9.78 10.78
N PRO A 227 28.24 10.86 10.07
CA PRO A 227 29.61 11.34 10.24
C PRO A 227 29.94 11.90 11.63
N LEU A 228 28.90 12.23 12.43
CA LEU A 228 29.05 12.75 13.79
C LEU A 228 29.13 11.63 14.82
N LEU A 229 28.92 10.40 14.43
CA LEU A 229 28.80 9.22 15.29
C LEU A 229 30.02 8.33 15.11
N ALA A 230 30.44 7.66 16.20
CA ALA A 230 31.56 6.73 16.19
C ALA A 230 31.23 5.43 16.96
N GLY A 231 31.93 4.35 16.63
CA GLY A 231 31.85 3.07 17.34
C GLY A 231 30.44 2.52 17.41
N ARG A 232 29.93 2.21 18.60
CA ARG A 232 28.61 1.61 18.81
C ARG A 232 27.45 2.53 18.38
N ALA A 233 27.60 3.85 18.56
CA ALA A 233 26.57 4.81 18.18
C ALA A 233 26.37 4.84 16.65
N PHE A 234 27.44 4.79 15.88
CA PHE A 234 27.38 4.65 14.42
C PHE A 234 26.71 3.35 14.00
N ALA A 235 27.12 2.20 14.57
CA ALA A 235 26.52 0.91 14.27
C ALA A 235 25.00 0.89 14.58
N MET A 236 24.59 1.45 15.72
CA MET A 236 23.17 1.57 16.07
C MET A 236 22.41 2.47 15.09
N ALA A 237 22.97 3.60 14.68
CA ALA A 237 22.34 4.48 13.69
C ALA A 237 22.12 3.76 12.35
N VAL A 238 23.09 2.98 11.89
CA VAL A 238 22.97 2.17 10.66
C VAL A 238 21.86 1.12 10.80
N VAL A 239 21.79 0.41 11.92
CA VAL A 239 20.73 -0.60 12.19
C VAL A 239 19.36 0.06 12.24
N LEU A 240 19.20 1.16 12.99
CA LEU A 240 17.91 1.87 13.09
C LEU A 240 17.47 2.48 11.76
N SER A 241 18.40 3.05 10.98
CA SER A 241 18.13 3.53 9.62
C SER A 241 17.64 2.39 8.70
N SER A 242 18.25 1.20 8.82
CA SER A 242 17.83 0.04 8.03
C SER A 242 16.43 -0.46 8.40
N ILE A 243 16.10 -0.49 9.69
CA ILE A 243 14.74 -0.84 10.16
C ILE A 243 13.72 0.19 9.70
N ALA A 244 14.04 1.48 9.79
CA ALA A 244 13.17 2.54 9.32
C ALA A 244 12.91 2.45 7.80
N ARG A 245 13.92 2.15 6.98
CA ARG A 245 13.78 1.90 5.54
C ARG A 245 12.95 0.65 5.24
N ALA A 246 13.09 -0.41 6.04
CA ALA A 246 12.26 -1.60 5.94
C ALA A 246 10.78 -1.27 6.15
N LEU A 247 10.46 -0.47 7.18
CA LEU A 247 9.10 0.03 7.41
C LEU A 247 8.60 0.88 6.24
N THR A 248 9.44 1.78 5.72
CA THR A 248 9.13 2.58 4.54
C THR A 248 8.78 1.70 3.33
N GLY A 249 9.57 0.67 3.05
CA GLY A 249 9.35 -0.24 1.92
C GLY A 249 8.06 -1.05 2.05
N VAL A 250 7.84 -1.68 3.21
CA VAL A 250 6.67 -2.55 3.43
C VAL A 250 5.38 -1.73 3.51
N ALA A 251 5.35 -0.68 4.35
CA ALA A 251 4.16 0.15 4.51
C ALA A 251 3.89 1.01 3.25
N GLY A 252 4.93 1.55 2.62
CA GLY A 252 4.83 2.27 1.37
C GLY A 252 4.26 1.41 0.24
N GLY A 253 4.73 0.18 0.08
CA GLY A 253 4.24 -0.77 -0.92
C GLY A 253 2.78 -1.18 -0.70
N ALA A 254 2.42 -1.58 0.53
CA ALA A 254 1.05 -1.96 0.88
C ALA A 254 0.05 -0.81 0.69
N THR A 255 0.40 0.39 1.15
CA THR A 255 -0.47 1.57 1.03
C THR A 255 -0.56 2.08 -0.40
N ARG A 256 0.52 2.00 -1.19
CA ARG A 256 0.50 2.34 -2.61
C ARG A 256 -0.51 1.47 -3.37
N ALA A 257 -0.49 0.15 -3.17
CA ALA A 257 -1.44 -0.76 -3.79
C ALA A 257 -2.90 -0.40 -3.45
N ALA A 258 -3.19 -0.08 -2.18
CA ALA A 258 -4.52 0.33 -1.73
C ALA A 258 -4.96 1.67 -2.36
N LEU A 259 -4.06 2.65 -2.49
CA LEU A 259 -4.36 3.95 -3.08
C LEU A 259 -4.53 3.87 -4.61
N THR A 260 -3.70 3.09 -5.30
CA THR A 260 -3.86 2.82 -6.73
C THR A 260 -5.21 2.18 -7.02
N ALA A 261 -5.62 1.18 -6.21
CA ALA A 261 -6.94 0.56 -6.31
C ALA A 261 -8.08 1.55 -6.03
N HIS A 262 -7.89 2.49 -5.10
CA HIS A 262 -8.85 3.56 -4.82
C HIS A 262 -9.01 4.53 -6.00
N PHE A 263 -7.90 4.93 -6.62
CA PHE A 263 -7.93 5.88 -7.73
C PHE A 263 -8.45 5.27 -9.04
N ALA A 264 -8.27 3.98 -9.27
CA ALA A 264 -8.69 3.29 -10.49
C ALA A 264 -10.22 3.08 -10.53
N ARG A 265 -10.96 3.92 -11.28
CA ARG A 265 -12.42 3.83 -11.42
C ARG A 265 -12.87 3.01 -12.63
N ALA A 266 -12.09 2.96 -13.68
CA ALA A 266 -12.41 2.30 -14.95
C ALA A 266 -11.76 0.91 -15.10
N GLY A 267 -11.43 0.22 -14.00
CA GLY A 267 -10.67 -1.03 -14.05
C GLY A 267 -9.22 -0.86 -14.52
N ASN A 268 -8.71 0.37 -14.51
CA ASN A 268 -7.43 0.81 -15.07
C ASN A 268 -6.30 0.88 -14.05
N ALA A 269 -6.31 0.04 -13.01
CA ALA A 269 -5.31 0.07 -11.93
C ALA A 269 -3.87 -0.08 -12.44
N ALA A 270 -3.66 -0.91 -13.46
CA ALA A 270 -2.33 -1.08 -14.06
C ALA A 270 -1.83 0.20 -14.76
N ASP A 271 -2.71 0.92 -15.46
CA ASP A 271 -2.37 2.20 -16.10
C ASP A 271 -2.09 3.29 -15.06
N VAL A 272 -2.93 3.41 -14.02
CA VAL A 272 -2.70 4.31 -12.89
C VAL A 272 -1.34 4.04 -12.25
N ALA A 273 -1.01 2.77 -11.93
CA ALA A 273 0.27 2.39 -11.36
C ALA A 273 1.46 2.73 -12.27
N ALA A 274 1.31 2.51 -13.60
CA ALA A 274 2.35 2.86 -14.57
C ALA A 274 2.61 4.37 -14.63
N LYS A 275 1.55 5.19 -14.60
CA LYS A 275 1.67 6.66 -14.61
C LYS A 275 2.28 7.20 -13.32
N GLU A 276 1.88 6.65 -12.16
CA GLU A 276 2.53 6.95 -10.87
C GLU A 276 4.04 6.65 -10.93
N GLY A 277 4.44 5.49 -11.49
CA GLY A 277 5.84 5.13 -11.67
C GLY A 277 6.60 6.10 -12.59
N THR A 278 5.97 6.57 -13.68
CA THR A 278 6.56 7.56 -14.58
C THR A 278 6.75 8.92 -13.90
N GLN A 279 5.75 9.37 -13.13
CA GLN A 279 5.83 10.61 -12.34
C GLN A 279 6.95 10.52 -11.31
N GLU A 280 7.03 9.42 -10.57
CA GLU A 280 8.08 9.16 -9.58
C GLU A 280 9.48 9.16 -10.23
N THR A 281 9.62 8.54 -11.41
CA THR A 281 10.89 8.54 -12.15
C THR A 281 11.32 9.93 -12.54
N ALA A 282 10.41 10.77 -13.06
CA ALA A 282 10.70 12.15 -13.41
C ALA A 282 11.11 12.98 -12.18
N VAL A 283 10.36 12.85 -11.08
CA VAL A 283 10.66 13.51 -9.81
C VAL A 283 12.02 13.07 -9.24
N THR A 284 12.32 11.77 -9.34
CA THR A 284 13.61 11.21 -8.92
C THR A 284 14.76 11.81 -9.70
N LEU A 285 14.63 11.90 -11.03
CA LEU A 285 15.67 12.48 -11.89
C LEU A 285 15.97 13.93 -11.51
N VAL A 286 14.94 14.76 -11.37
CA VAL A 286 15.07 16.15 -10.92
C VAL A 286 15.67 16.22 -9.52
N GLY A 287 15.18 15.39 -8.60
CA GLY A 287 15.64 15.33 -7.22
C GLY A 287 17.12 14.90 -7.09
N MET A 288 17.57 13.99 -7.95
CA MET A 288 18.99 13.57 -7.99
C MET A 288 19.92 14.74 -8.40
N VAL A 289 19.53 15.49 -9.44
CA VAL A 289 20.31 16.66 -9.88
C VAL A 289 20.37 17.73 -8.78
N LEU A 290 19.22 18.11 -8.22
CA LEU A 290 19.14 19.09 -7.14
C LEU A 290 19.86 18.61 -5.86
N GLY A 291 19.73 17.33 -5.54
CA GLY A 291 20.40 16.72 -4.40
C GLY A 291 21.92 16.68 -4.55
N TRP A 292 22.42 16.42 -5.77
CA TRP A 292 23.84 16.52 -6.06
C TRP A 292 24.34 17.96 -5.88
N MET A 293 23.58 18.95 -6.38
CA MET A 293 23.91 20.36 -6.17
C MET A 293 23.96 20.73 -4.68
N LEU A 294 22.98 20.25 -3.89
CA LEU A 294 22.94 20.44 -2.43
C LEU A 294 24.14 19.79 -1.75
N ALA A 295 24.48 18.57 -2.11
CA ALA A 295 25.64 17.87 -1.54
C ALA A 295 26.95 18.61 -1.84
N LYS A 296 27.09 19.18 -3.05
CA LYS A 296 28.22 20.00 -3.46
C LYS A 296 28.27 21.33 -2.68
N ALA A 297 27.15 22.03 -2.56
CA ALA A 297 27.05 23.27 -1.79
C ALA A 297 27.31 23.03 -0.28
N GLY A 298 26.93 21.88 0.26
CA GLY A 298 27.17 21.47 1.64
C GLY A 298 28.65 21.36 2.01
N ALA A 299 29.53 21.11 1.05
CA ALA A 299 30.97 21.14 1.24
C ALA A 299 31.50 22.56 1.54
N ALA A 300 30.87 23.58 0.97
CA ALA A 300 31.24 24.98 1.18
C ALA A 300 30.55 25.60 2.40
N SER A 301 29.32 25.19 2.71
CA SER A 301 28.51 25.71 3.83
C SER A 301 27.77 24.60 4.58
N PRO A 302 28.42 23.88 5.51
CA PRO A 302 27.78 22.78 6.25
C PRO A 302 26.54 23.21 7.04
N ARG A 303 26.57 24.40 7.67
CA ARG A 303 25.43 24.95 8.43
C ARG A 303 24.24 25.24 7.51
N GLY A 304 24.49 25.90 6.37
CA GLY A 304 23.45 26.18 5.38
C GLY A 304 22.81 24.91 4.82
N ALA A 305 23.61 23.89 4.53
CA ALA A 305 23.13 22.60 4.07
C ALA A 305 22.28 21.87 5.15
N ALA A 306 22.67 21.93 6.41
CA ALA A 306 21.90 21.35 7.50
C ALA A 306 20.54 22.06 7.68
N LEU A 307 20.52 23.39 7.62
CA LEU A 307 19.28 24.18 7.68
C LEU A 307 18.34 23.84 6.50
N LEU A 308 18.89 23.77 5.28
CA LEU A 308 18.10 23.39 4.10
C LEU A 308 17.59 21.95 4.20
N PHE A 309 18.40 21.02 4.69
CA PHE A 309 17.98 19.64 4.94
C PHE A 309 16.81 19.59 5.93
N ALA A 310 16.89 20.34 7.04
CA ALA A 310 15.81 20.43 8.03
C ALA A 310 14.54 21.07 7.44
N ALA A 311 14.67 22.14 6.67
CA ALA A 311 13.56 22.80 6.00
C ALA A 311 12.86 21.86 4.99
N LEU A 312 13.64 21.12 4.20
CA LEU A 312 13.11 20.13 3.26
C LEU A 312 12.45 18.94 4.01
N THR A 313 12.94 18.57 5.22
CA THR A 313 12.29 17.55 6.06
C THR A 313 10.91 18.03 6.54
N ALA A 314 10.84 19.27 7.03
CA ALA A 314 9.58 19.86 7.45
C ALA A 314 8.59 19.99 6.25
N ALA A 315 9.06 20.46 5.10
CA ALA A 315 8.28 20.54 3.88
C ALA A 315 7.77 19.16 3.44
N HIS A 316 8.59 18.12 3.49
CA HIS A 316 8.21 16.75 3.17
C HIS A 316 7.04 16.26 4.03
N VAL A 317 7.11 16.43 5.35
CA VAL A 317 6.03 16.04 6.27
C VAL A 317 4.74 16.83 5.99
N LEU A 318 4.84 18.16 5.81
CA LEU A 318 3.68 19.00 5.54
C LEU A 318 2.99 18.66 4.21
N LEU A 319 3.77 18.43 3.14
CA LEU A 319 3.27 18.03 1.83
C LEU A 319 2.62 16.65 1.88
N ASN A 320 3.20 15.71 2.65
CA ASN A 320 2.60 14.40 2.89
C ASN A 320 1.23 14.51 3.59
N VAL A 321 1.15 15.29 4.65
CA VAL A 321 -0.13 15.54 5.32
C VAL A 321 -1.13 16.17 4.36
N ALA A 322 -0.72 17.14 3.53
CA ALA A 322 -1.57 17.75 2.52
C ALA A 322 -2.07 16.72 1.47
N ALA A 323 -1.17 15.85 0.97
CA ALA A 323 -1.54 14.76 0.06
C ALA A 323 -2.62 13.85 0.68
N LEU A 324 -2.39 13.37 1.90
CA LEU A 324 -3.30 12.46 2.60
C LEU A 324 -4.65 13.10 2.95
N ARG A 325 -4.70 14.41 3.19
CA ARG A 325 -5.95 15.16 3.40
C ARG A 325 -6.76 15.32 2.11
N CYS A 326 -6.15 15.23 0.94
CA CYS A 326 -6.87 15.20 -0.35
C CYS A 326 -7.59 13.86 -0.61
N LEU A 327 -7.23 12.79 0.10
CA LEU A 327 -7.82 11.47 -0.10
C LEU A 327 -9.19 11.36 0.58
N VAL A 328 -10.22 11.09 -0.20
CA VAL A 328 -11.58 10.80 0.26
C VAL A 328 -11.86 9.32 0.04
N LEU A 329 -11.59 8.50 1.06
CA LEU A 329 -11.78 7.05 0.99
C LEU A 329 -13.22 6.69 1.41
N PRO A 330 -14.06 6.11 0.53
CA PRO A 330 -15.44 5.77 0.84
C PRO A 330 -15.58 4.47 1.66
N THR A 331 -14.47 3.76 1.91
CA THR A 331 -14.47 2.53 2.70
C THR A 331 -14.36 2.83 4.20
N LEU A 332 -15.07 2.05 5.02
CA LEU A 332 -15.03 2.17 6.48
C LEU A 332 -13.92 1.28 7.05
N ASN A 333 -12.92 1.91 7.68
CA ASN A 333 -11.98 1.25 8.58
C ASN A 333 -12.41 1.44 10.04
N GLN A 334 -11.64 0.93 10.99
CA GLN A 334 -11.95 1.02 12.41
C GLN A 334 -12.20 2.47 12.89
N SER A 335 -11.38 3.43 12.48
CA SER A 335 -11.48 4.83 12.90
C SER A 335 -12.69 5.53 12.28
N ARG A 336 -12.89 5.34 10.97
CA ARG A 336 -14.02 5.94 10.23
C ARG A 336 -15.34 5.36 10.68
N ALA A 337 -15.42 4.02 10.90
CA ALA A 337 -16.61 3.38 11.44
C ALA A 337 -16.97 3.92 12.84
N LEU A 338 -15.96 4.15 13.69
CA LEU A 338 -16.18 4.76 15.02
C LEU A 338 -16.73 6.18 14.92
N ILE A 339 -16.19 7.01 14.01
CA ILE A 339 -16.68 8.39 13.79
C ILE A 339 -18.14 8.37 13.31
N VAL A 340 -18.42 7.56 12.28
CA VAL A 340 -19.78 7.41 11.72
C VAL A 340 -20.76 6.93 12.78
N LEU A 341 -20.41 5.89 13.56
CA LEU A 341 -21.24 5.36 14.61
C LEU A 341 -21.55 6.41 15.69
N ARG A 342 -20.55 7.16 16.13
CA ARG A 342 -20.74 8.22 17.15
C ARG A 342 -21.63 9.35 16.66
N CYS A 343 -21.45 9.81 15.43
CA CYS A 343 -22.29 10.86 14.84
C CYS A 343 -23.74 10.38 14.72
N PHE A 344 -23.95 9.16 14.24
CA PHE A 344 -25.29 8.58 14.13
C PHE A 344 -25.96 8.40 15.50
N ALA A 345 -25.23 7.88 16.49
CA ALA A 345 -25.76 7.68 17.84
C ALA A 345 -26.10 9.00 18.55
N ALA A 346 -25.41 10.09 18.25
CA ALA A 346 -25.63 11.40 18.85
C ALA A 346 -26.80 12.19 18.22
N GLY A 347 -27.04 12.06 16.94
CA GLY A 347 -28.04 12.89 16.23
C GLY A 347 -28.71 12.23 15.04
N GLY A 348 -28.52 10.91 14.81
CA GLY A 348 -29.11 10.17 13.69
C GLY A 348 -28.51 10.49 12.31
N ALA A 349 -27.56 11.42 12.23
CA ALA A 349 -26.94 11.84 10.98
C ALA A 349 -25.62 11.09 10.72
N VAL A 350 -25.43 10.63 9.48
CA VAL A 350 -24.17 10.01 9.03
C VAL A 350 -23.35 11.04 8.25
N PRO A 351 -22.10 11.35 8.68
CA PRO A 351 -21.25 12.28 7.94
C PRO A 351 -20.78 11.66 6.62
N THR A 352 -20.61 12.49 5.59
CA THR A 352 -20.09 12.06 4.30
C THR A 352 -18.62 11.62 4.38
N PRO A 353 -18.12 10.78 3.45
CA PRO A 353 -16.70 10.43 3.36
C PRO A 353 -15.78 11.65 3.31
N ALA A 354 -16.20 12.74 2.64
CA ALA A 354 -15.42 13.98 2.55
C ALA A 354 -15.32 14.69 3.91
N ALA A 355 -16.42 14.76 4.67
CA ALA A 355 -16.40 15.34 6.01
C ALA A 355 -15.51 14.54 6.97
N VAL A 356 -15.58 13.20 6.91
CA VAL A 356 -14.72 12.33 7.74
C VAL A 356 -13.26 12.41 7.30
N ALA A 357 -12.96 12.57 6.02
CA ALA A 357 -11.58 12.67 5.52
C ALA A 357 -10.81 13.85 6.14
N ALA A 358 -11.50 14.91 6.53
CA ALA A 358 -10.90 16.07 7.19
C ALA A 358 -10.40 15.76 8.62
N VAL A 359 -11.08 14.85 9.33
CA VAL A 359 -10.78 14.50 10.73
C VAL A 359 -10.24 13.08 10.92
N ASP A 360 -10.16 12.31 9.83
CA ASP A 360 -9.61 10.95 9.83
C ASP A 360 -8.18 10.94 10.42
N PRO A 361 -7.89 10.13 11.47
CA PRO A 361 -6.60 10.14 12.13
C PRO A 361 -5.49 9.66 11.19
N LEU A 362 -4.40 10.41 11.12
CA LEU A 362 -3.21 10.06 10.32
C LEU A 362 -2.16 9.29 11.12
N THR A 363 -2.36 9.10 12.42
CA THR A 363 -1.46 8.30 13.27
C THR A 363 -1.79 6.82 13.11
N PRO A 364 -0.83 5.92 12.86
CA PRO A 364 -1.10 4.49 12.73
C PRO A 364 -1.59 3.88 14.06
N PRO A 365 -2.41 2.80 14.01
CA PRO A 365 -3.05 2.24 15.19
C PRO A 365 -2.11 1.91 16.36
N PRO A 366 -0.92 1.29 16.17
CA PRO A 366 0.01 1.01 17.26
C PRO A 366 0.47 2.28 17.99
N LEU A 367 0.74 3.33 17.23
CA LEU A 367 1.23 4.59 17.80
C LEU A 367 0.12 5.37 18.50
N ARG A 368 -1.13 5.31 17.98
CA ARG A 368 -2.32 5.86 18.70
C ARG A 368 -2.50 5.19 20.05
N PHE A 369 -2.27 3.88 20.11
CA PHE A 369 -2.37 3.13 21.36
C PHE A 369 -1.34 3.55 22.41
N LEU A 370 -0.14 3.97 21.95
CA LEU A 370 0.95 4.41 22.83
C LEU A 370 0.83 5.88 23.25
N LEU A 371 0.35 6.76 22.34
CA LEU A 371 0.43 8.21 22.52
C LEU A 371 -0.89 8.87 22.94
N GLY A 372 -2.02 8.16 22.92
CA GLY A 372 -3.34 8.75 23.15
C GLY A 372 -4.27 7.93 24.04
N PRO A 373 -5.49 8.46 24.29
CA PRO A 373 -6.55 7.65 24.90
C PRO A 373 -6.79 6.43 24.03
N ARG A 374 -6.85 5.27 24.67
CA ARG A 374 -7.04 4.00 23.96
C ARG A 374 -8.39 4.00 23.24
N PRO A 375 -8.43 3.92 21.91
CA PRO A 375 -9.69 3.81 21.20
C PRO A 375 -10.37 2.49 21.57
N PRO A 376 -11.72 2.41 21.48
CA PRO A 376 -12.44 1.16 21.62
C PRO A 376 -11.83 0.10 20.70
N HIS A 377 -11.40 -1.02 21.25
CA HIS A 377 -10.69 -2.06 20.50
C HIS A 377 -11.62 -3.23 20.19
N VAL A 378 -11.77 -3.57 18.92
CA VAL A 378 -12.59 -4.70 18.47
C VAL A 378 -11.70 -5.70 17.74
N LEU A 379 -11.63 -6.90 18.28
CA LEU A 379 -10.93 -8.04 17.65
C LEU A 379 -11.93 -8.79 16.76
N LEU A 380 -11.79 -8.65 15.45
CA LEU A 380 -12.60 -9.33 14.43
C LEU A 380 -11.98 -10.66 14.03
N GLY A 381 -12.81 -11.67 13.75
CA GLY A 381 -12.36 -12.98 13.28
C GLY A 381 -11.62 -13.77 14.37
N THR A 382 -12.05 -13.66 15.62
CA THR A 382 -11.55 -14.43 16.75
C THR A 382 -12.20 -15.82 16.81
N SER A 383 -11.73 -16.71 17.70
CA SER A 383 -12.35 -18.01 17.92
C SER A 383 -13.67 -17.89 18.70
N LEU A 384 -14.61 -18.82 18.48
CA LEU A 384 -15.82 -18.92 19.29
C LEU A 384 -15.51 -19.09 20.78
N ALA A 385 -14.45 -19.84 21.12
CA ALA A 385 -14.01 -20.00 22.51
C ALA A 385 -13.64 -18.68 23.16
N ALA A 386 -12.92 -17.79 22.42
CA ALA A 386 -12.58 -16.48 22.92
C ALA A 386 -13.79 -15.56 23.10
N VAL A 387 -14.82 -15.69 22.25
CA VAL A 387 -16.07 -14.95 22.40
C VAL A 387 -16.88 -15.50 23.57
N ALA A 388 -16.97 -16.83 23.73
CA ALA A 388 -17.68 -17.50 24.84
C ALA A 388 -17.05 -17.12 26.20
N GLU A 389 -15.72 -17.11 26.30
CA GLU A 389 -15.00 -16.60 27.47
C GLU A 389 -15.40 -15.15 27.81
N GLY A 390 -15.47 -14.28 26.81
CA GLY A 390 -15.89 -12.88 27.00
C GLY A 390 -17.37 -12.73 27.40
N ALA A 391 -18.24 -13.67 26.98
CA ALA A 391 -19.64 -13.74 27.35
C ALA A 391 -19.88 -14.40 28.71
N GLY A 392 -18.86 -15.07 29.27
CA GLY A 392 -19.00 -15.84 30.53
C GLY A 392 -19.85 -17.11 30.38
N CYS A 393 -19.88 -17.72 29.19
CA CYS A 393 -20.66 -18.92 28.89
C CYS A 393 -19.83 -19.97 28.13
N SER A 394 -20.36 -21.18 27.98
CA SER A 394 -19.74 -22.19 27.13
C SER A 394 -19.95 -21.90 25.63
N VAL A 395 -19.11 -22.48 24.76
CA VAL A 395 -19.30 -22.37 23.31
C VAL A 395 -20.66 -22.99 22.90
N ALA A 396 -21.11 -24.03 23.54
CA ALA A 396 -22.40 -24.66 23.25
C ALA A 396 -23.57 -23.69 23.55
N GLU A 397 -23.57 -23.05 24.69
CA GLU A 397 -24.55 -22.02 25.06
C GLU A 397 -24.52 -20.82 24.12
N LEU A 398 -23.32 -20.35 23.78
CA LEU A 398 -23.14 -19.25 22.84
C LEU A 398 -23.74 -19.56 21.46
N VAL A 399 -23.51 -20.78 20.97
CA VAL A 399 -24.05 -21.27 19.69
C VAL A 399 -25.54 -21.48 19.74
N ALA A 400 -26.06 -22.06 20.84
CA ALA A 400 -27.49 -22.27 21.05
C ALA A 400 -28.27 -20.94 21.13
N ALA A 401 -27.67 -19.90 21.69
CA ALA A 401 -28.26 -18.56 21.77
C ALA A 401 -28.16 -17.76 20.46
N ALA A 402 -27.27 -18.14 19.54
CA ALA A 402 -27.09 -17.46 18.26
C ALA A 402 -28.19 -17.86 17.26
N PRO A 403 -28.75 -16.94 16.46
CA PRO A 403 -29.61 -17.30 15.34
C PRO A 403 -28.91 -18.27 14.38
N ALA A 404 -29.65 -19.24 13.82
CA ALA A 404 -29.07 -20.29 12.96
C ALA A 404 -28.27 -19.76 11.76
N ALA A 405 -28.63 -18.57 11.24
CA ALA A 405 -27.96 -17.89 10.15
C ALA A 405 -27.16 -16.66 10.58
N ALA A 406 -26.74 -16.61 11.87
CA ALA A 406 -26.01 -15.44 12.37
C ALA A 406 -24.67 -15.26 11.64
N PRO A 407 -24.44 -14.12 10.95
CA PRO A 407 -23.20 -13.90 10.22
C PRO A 407 -22.01 -13.63 11.16
N TYR A 408 -22.26 -13.31 12.41
CA TYR A 408 -21.25 -13.10 13.44
C TYR A 408 -21.82 -13.32 14.85
N VAL A 409 -20.92 -13.52 15.80
CA VAL A 409 -21.22 -13.52 17.25
C VAL A 409 -20.23 -12.58 17.93
N ALA A 410 -20.72 -11.74 18.86
CA ALA A 410 -19.92 -10.73 19.53
C ALA A 410 -20.09 -10.80 21.06
N ALA A 411 -19.00 -10.57 21.80
CA ALA A 411 -19.03 -10.45 23.26
C ALA A 411 -18.05 -9.37 23.75
N PRO A 412 -18.29 -8.80 24.95
CA PRO A 412 -17.34 -7.89 25.58
C PRO A 412 -16.03 -8.62 25.91
N ALA A 413 -14.96 -7.84 26.03
CA ALA A 413 -13.65 -8.33 26.45
C ALA A 413 -13.01 -7.32 27.41
N PRO A 414 -12.02 -7.69 28.25
CA PRO A 414 -11.41 -6.79 29.24
C PRO A 414 -10.84 -5.49 28.66
N ARG A 415 -10.53 -5.46 27.36
CA ARG A 415 -9.99 -4.30 26.64
C ARG A 415 -10.77 -3.96 25.37
N GLY A 416 -12.10 -4.16 25.39
CA GLY A 416 -12.96 -3.88 24.23
C GLY A 416 -13.96 -4.97 23.91
N ALA A 417 -13.97 -5.51 22.69
CA ALA A 417 -14.88 -6.57 22.27
C ALA A 417 -14.20 -7.59 21.37
N ARG A 418 -14.74 -8.81 21.36
CA ARG A 418 -14.36 -9.92 20.48
C ARG A 418 -15.51 -10.27 19.56
N VAL A 419 -15.24 -10.50 18.30
CA VAL A 419 -16.23 -10.86 17.28
C VAL A 419 -15.73 -12.06 16.49
N ALA A 420 -16.46 -13.16 16.56
CA ALA A 420 -16.29 -14.31 15.67
C ALA A 420 -17.16 -14.10 14.42
N LEU A 421 -16.65 -14.46 13.26
CA LEU A 421 -17.32 -14.30 11.97
C LEU A 421 -17.67 -15.67 11.39
N ALA A 422 -18.86 -15.80 10.80
CA ALA A 422 -19.26 -16.99 10.10
C ALA A 422 -18.45 -17.19 8.80
N ALA A 423 -18.31 -18.44 8.35
CA ALA A 423 -17.81 -18.73 7.02
C ALA A 423 -18.81 -18.16 5.99
N GLY A 424 -18.31 -17.34 5.07
CA GLY A 424 -19.17 -16.68 4.09
C GLY A 424 -19.78 -15.34 4.52
N ALA A 425 -19.42 -14.81 5.71
CA ALA A 425 -19.82 -13.45 6.10
C ALA A 425 -19.38 -12.42 5.05
N ALA A 426 -20.35 -11.64 4.52
CA ALA A 426 -20.12 -10.59 3.56
C ALA A 426 -19.41 -9.38 4.20
N PRO A 427 -18.81 -8.46 3.42
CA PRO A 427 -18.20 -7.25 3.96
C PRO A 427 -19.15 -6.43 4.85
N ALA A 428 -20.43 -6.35 4.50
CA ALA A 428 -21.45 -5.68 5.31
C ALA A 428 -21.64 -6.35 6.67
N ASP A 429 -21.60 -7.71 6.74
CA ASP A 429 -21.71 -8.47 7.99
C ASP A 429 -20.49 -8.25 8.88
N VAL A 430 -19.29 -8.18 8.28
CA VAL A 430 -18.06 -7.86 8.99
C VAL A 430 -18.14 -6.47 9.61
N LEU A 431 -18.66 -5.50 8.87
CA LEU A 431 -18.89 -4.14 9.35
C LEU A 431 -19.95 -4.12 10.45
N GLN A 432 -21.06 -4.83 10.29
CA GLN A 432 -22.10 -4.96 11.30
C GLN A 432 -21.55 -5.54 12.60
N GLY A 433 -20.77 -6.62 12.52
CA GLY A 433 -20.08 -7.21 13.66
C GLY A 433 -19.11 -6.25 14.33
N HIS A 434 -18.38 -5.45 13.51
CA HIS A 434 -17.47 -4.42 14.03
C HIS A 434 -18.23 -3.32 14.80
N VAL A 435 -19.31 -2.80 14.24
CA VAL A 435 -20.17 -1.78 14.90
C VAL A 435 -20.75 -2.33 16.21
N HIS A 436 -21.22 -3.58 16.21
CA HIS A 436 -21.68 -4.24 17.43
C HIS A 436 -20.56 -4.33 18.47
N GLY A 437 -19.35 -4.73 18.04
CA GLY A 437 -18.17 -4.74 18.90
C GLY A 437 -17.80 -3.36 19.46
N LEU A 438 -17.94 -2.29 18.67
CA LEU A 438 -17.72 -0.92 19.14
C LEU A 438 -18.70 -0.51 20.24
N LEU A 439 -19.98 -0.90 20.14
CA LEU A 439 -20.96 -0.67 21.18
C LEU A 439 -20.57 -1.40 22.47
N LEU A 440 -20.24 -2.70 22.37
CA LEU A 440 -19.78 -3.49 23.50
C LEU A 440 -18.50 -2.97 24.14
N ALA A 441 -17.64 -2.30 23.35
CA ALA A 441 -16.44 -1.64 23.83
C ALA A 441 -16.70 -0.23 24.42
N GLY A 442 -17.96 0.17 24.61
CA GLY A 442 -18.34 1.46 25.22
C GLY A 442 -18.16 2.67 24.33
N ALA A 443 -18.13 2.53 23.00
CA ALA A 443 -17.86 3.61 22.05
C ALA A 443 -18.92 4.73 22.07
N CYS A 444 -20.16 4.43 22.45
CA CYS A 444 -21.32 5.33 22.40
C CYS A 444 -21.92 5.67 23.79
N GLY A 445 -21.13 5.55 24.83
CA GLY A 445 -21.53 5.93 26.19
C GLY A 445 -22.08 4.80 27.06
N PRO A 446 -22.41 5.11 28.31
CA PRO A 446 -22.78 4.11 29.32
C PRO A 446 -24.11 3.43 28.99
N GLY A 447 -24.19 2.14 29.24
CA GLY A 447 -25.37 1.29 29.09
C GLY A 447 -25.46 0.51 27.79
N LEU A 448 -24.79 0.95 26.71
CA LEU A 448 -24.73 0.22 25.44
C LEU A 448 -23.61 -0.85 25.41
N GLU A 449 -22.70 -0.81 26.37
CA GLU A 449 -21.69 -1.86 26.57
C GLU A 449 -22.26 -3.19 27.10
N ARG A 450 -23.51 -3.18 27.60
CA ARG A 450 -24.19 -4.41 28.05
C ARG A 450 -24.66 -5.22 26.84
N PRO A 451 -24.38 -6.53 26.78
CA PRO A 451 -24.67 -7.36 25.60
C PRO A 451 -26.12 -7.27 25.11
N ALA A 452 -27.09 -7.36 26.03
CA ALA A 452 -28.51 -7.29 25.68
C ALA A 452 -28.91 -5.90 25.15
N SER A 453 -28.31 -4.83 25.66
CA SER A 453 -28.58 -3.46 25.19
C SER A 453 -27.97 -3.21 23.83
N ALA A 454 -26.72 -3.63 23.62
CA ALA A 454 -26.04 -3.54 22.31
C ALA A 454 -26.80 -4.33 21.25
N ALA A 455 -27.21 -5.57 21.54
CA ALA A 455 -27.97 -6.40 20.61
C ALA A 455 -29.33 -5.76 20.22
N ARG A 456 -30.09 -5.23 21.21
CA ARG A 456 -31.34 -4.49 20.92
C ARG A 456 -31.11 -3.23 20.11
N TRP A 457 -30.02 -2.50 20.41
CA TRP A 457 -29.66 -1.32 19.65
C TRP A 457 -29.31 -1.70 18.19
N MET A 458 -28.53 -2.74 17.97
CA MET A 458 -28.21 -3.24 16.63
C MET A 458 -29.46 -3.65 15.85
N ALA A 459 -30.34 -4.46 16.47
CA ALA A 459 -31.58 -4.90 15.82
C ALA A 459 -32.46 -3.71 15.38
N ARG A 460 -32.53 -2.65 16.21
CA ARG A 460 -33.37 -1.47 15.94
C ARG A 460 -32.74 -0.48 14.98
N HIS A 461 -31.43 -0.24 15.06
CA HIS A 461 -30.78 0.91 14.42
C HIS A 461 -29.84 0.55 13.29
N TRP A 462 -29.35 -0.69 13.20
CA TRP A 462 -28.42 -1.09 12.13
C TRP A 462 -28.99 -0.88 10.73
N PRO A 463 -30.25 -1.25 10.41
CA PRO A 463 -30.78 -1.01 9.06
C PRO A 463 -30.80 0.47 8.68
N ALA A 464 -31.18 1.33 9.63
CA ALA A 464 -31.19 2.77 9.42
C ALA A 464 -29.78 3.35 9.28
N LEU A 465 -28.82 2.91 10.09
CA LEU A 465 -27.43 3.31 9.99
C LEU A 465 -26.81 2.88 8.65
N ALA A 466 -27.04 1.65 8.21
CA ALA A 466 -26.54 1.14 6.95
C ALA A 466 -27.10 1.93 5.77
N ALA A 467 -28.42 2.12 5.70
CA ALA A 467 -29.06 2.91 4.65
C ALA A 467 -28.58 4.38 4.63
N ALA A 468 -28.44 5.01 5.82
CA ALA A 468 -27.91 6.36 5.94
C ALA A 468 -26.45 6.46 5.53
N ALA A 469 -25.64 5.44 5.80
CA ALA A 469 -24.24 5.39 5.39
C ALA A 469 -24.11 5.24 3.87
N GLU A 470 -24.88 4.35 3.23
CA GLU A 470 -24.94 4.24 1.78
C GLU A 470 -25.43 5.54 1.13
N GLY A 471 -26.49 6.14 1.65
CA GLY A 471 -27.01 7.42 1.19
C GLY A 471 -26.01 8.59 1.35
N ALA A 472 -25.10 8.52 2.33
CA ALA A 472 -24.01 9.48 2.51
C ALA A 472 -22.80 9.21 1.59
N GLY A 473 -22.79 8.10 0.83
CA GLY A 473 -21.74 7.73 -0.12
C GLY A 473 -20.68 6.78 0.44
N TRP A 474 -20.95 6.08 1.55
CA TRP A 474 -20.08 5.03 2.07
C TRP A 474 -20.29 3.72 1.31
N ALA A 475 -19.19 3.03 0.97
CA ALA A 475 -19.22 1.72 0.34
C ALA A 475 -19.29 0.64 1.43
N LEU A 476 -20.44 -0.06 1.54
CA LEU A 476 -20.64 -1.16 2.50
C LEU A 476 -20.34 -2.54 1.89
N ASP A 477 -20.27 -2.63 0.57
CA ASP A 477 -19.84 -3.81 -0.20
C ASP A 477 -18.36 -4.13 -0.03
N ARG A 478 -17.58 -3.16 0.45
CA ARG A 478 -16.15 -3.24 0.72
C ARG A 478 -15.84 -2.58 2.05
N CYS A 479 -15.18 -3.26 2.96
CA CYS A 479 -14.72 -2.66 4.21
C CYS A 479 -13.19 -2.73 4.32
N ALA A 480 -12.59 -1.67 4.87
CA ALA A 480 -11.17 -1.61 5.19
C ALA A 480 -10.91 -2.08 6.63
N LEU A 481 -11.58 -3.15 7.04
CA LEU A 481 -11.37 -3.83 8.30
C LEU A 481 -10.43 -5.02 8.07
N ALA A 482 -9.59 -5.33 9.04
CA ALA A 482 -8.64 -6.42 8.99
C ALA A 482 -9.08 -7.56 9.94
N PRO A 483 -10.07 -8.38 9.56
CA PRO A 483 -10.50 -9.49 10.39
C PRO A 483 -9.41 -10.56 10.43
N GLY A 484 -9.23 -11.21 11.59
CA GLY A 484 -8.43 -12.43 11.70
C GLY A 484 -8.99 -13.55 10.82
N ASP A 485 -8.23 -14.62 10.65
CA ASP A 485 -8.51 -15.67 9.66
C ASP A 485 -9.53 -16.71 10.16
N ARG A 486 -9.90 -16.67 11.44
CA ARG A 486 -10.84 -17.65 12.02
C ARG A 486 -12.26 -17.38 11.57
N ARG A 487 -12.94 -18.44 11.12
CA ARG A 487 -14.36 -18.46 10.76
C ARG A 487 -15.04 -19.64 11.44
N PHE A 488 -16.33 -19.48 11.77
CA PHE A 488 -17.12 -20.58 12.29
C PHE A 488 -18.19 -21.01 11.30
N VAL A 489 -18.63 -22.26 11.44
CA VAL A 489 -19.77 -22.86 10.73
C VAL A 489 -20.70 -23.46 11.79
N LEU A 490 -21.98 -23.13 11.73
CA LEU A 490 -23.01 -23.66 12.64
C LEU A 490 -23.74 -24.85 12.01
N GLY A 491 -24.08 -25.86 12.80
CA GLY A 491 -24.99 -26.95 12.45
C GLY A 491 -24.53 -27.86 11.29
N SER A 492 -25.46 -28.22 10.41
CA SER A 492 -25.30 -29.21 9.33
C SER A 492 -24.21 -28.83 8.27
N GLY A 493 -23.83 -27.57 8.17
CA GLY A 493 -22.73 -27.15 7.29
C GLY A 493 -21.33 -27.55 7.78
N ALA A 494 -21.18 -27.97 9.04
CA ALA A 494 -19.89 -28.34 9.60
C ALA A 494 -19.31 -29.64 8.99
N GLU A 495 -20.19 -30.58 8.62
CA GLU A 495 -19.79 -31.85 7.99
C GLU A 495 -19.39 -31.67 6.51
N GLU A 496 -20.07 -30.80 5.78
CA GLU A 496 -19.71 -30.48 4.37
C GLU A 496 -18.36 -29.76 4.25
N THR A 497 -18.10 -28.83 5.17
CA THR A 497 -16.81 -28.11 5.20
C THR A 497 -15.64 -29.02 5.55
N LYS A 498 -15.89 -30.09 6.34
CA LYS A 498 -14.86 -31.08 6.68
C LYS A 498 -14.56 -32.04 5.54
N LYS A 499 -15.50 -32.27 4.63
CA LYS A 499 -15.32 -33.10 3.42
C LYS A 499 -14.63 -32.34 2.27
N ALA A 500 -14.66 -31.00 2.27
CA ALA A 500 -14.09 -30.15 1.24
C ALA A 500 -12.62 -29.71 1.50
N ARG A 501 -12.07 -30.07 2.67
CA ARG A 501 -10.64 -29.91 3.04
C ARG A 501 -9.91 -31.25 2.98
#